data_07a1433f69cbf0cc5e8cde6ef44e7ea7
#
_entry.id   07a1433f69cbf0cc5e8cde6ef44e7ea7
#
_cell.length_a   1.000
_cell.length_b   1.000
_cell.length_c   1.000
_cell.angle_alpha   90.00
_cell.angle_beta   90.00
_cell.angle_gamma   90.00
#
_symmetry.space_group_name_H-M   'P 1'
#
loop_
_entity.id
_entity.type
_entity.pdbx_description
1 polymer ?
#
loop_
_entity_poly.entity_id
_entity_poly.type
_entity_poly.pdbx_seq_one_letter_code
_entity_poly.pdbx_strand_id
1 'polypeptide(L)'
;MSFALAAVFACQGSDEEASTPMGPSDPIQVNLESITVDDPLYDVLYTALQDEYQAEATYGSALEVCGELRPFARIVLAEGRHVSAVARLIEKSGLPVPPWDSEASPIPADFSELEVADACAVGYQAEIDNVTMYAGLIAIGLPADVESVFLSLQNASELNHKAAFSRCM
;
A
#
# COMPACT_ATOMS: atom_id res chain seq x y z
N MET A 1 -29.63 67.14 42.94
CA MET A 1 -30.31 66.58 41.75
C MET A 1 -29.23 66.06 40.84
N SER A 2 -29.02 64.78 40.89
CA SER A 2 -27.96 64.13 40.06
C SER A 2 -28.58 62.95 39.32
N PHE A 3 -28.66 63.08 38.03
CA PHE A 3 -29.17 61.98 37.15
C PHE A 3 -28.03 61.03 36.85
N ALA A 4 -28.15 59.80 37.31
CA ALA A 4 -27.28 58.72 36.91
C ALA A 4 -27.77 58.10 35.54
N LEU A 5 -26.91 58.18 34.57
CA LEU A 5 -27.11 57.56 33.25
C LEU A 5 -26.63 56.12 33.33
N ALA A 6 -27.55 55.16 33.23
CA ALA A 6 -27.22 53.74 33.15
C ALA A 6 -26.85 53.38 31.69
N ALA A 7 -25.60 52.97 31.49
CA ALA A 7 -25.14 52.43 30.24
C ALA A 7 -25.55 50.95 30.16
N VAL A 8 -26.38 50.61 29.16
CA VAL A 8 -26.74 49.24 28.81
C VAL A 8 -25.62 48.68 27.95
N PHE A 9 -24.84 47.74 28.50
CA PHE A 9 -23.89 46.93 27.74
C PHE A 9 -24.67 45.80 27.05
N ALA A 10 -24.80 45.88 25.75
CA ALA A 10 -25.25 44.77 24.92
C ALA A 10 -24.13 43.76 24.83
N CYS A 11 -24.36 42.56 25.36
CA CYS A 11 -23.51 41.39 25.08
C CYS A 11 -23.71 40.96 23.63
N GLN A 12 -22.72 41.23 22.75
CA GLN A 12 -22.61 40.57 21.50
C GLN A 12 -22.01 39.19 21.78
N GLY A 13 -22.82 38.14 21.55
CA GLY A 13 -22.35 36.77 21.51
C GLY A 13 -21.48 36.60 20.28
N SER A 14 -20.21 36.27 20.50
CA SER A 14 -19.37 35.71 19.46
C SER A 14 -19.86 34.30 19.17
N ASP A 15 -20.38 34.08 17.97
CA ASP A 15 -20.66 32.76 17.43
C ASP A 15 -19.29 32.08 17.20
N GLU A 16 -18.83 31.29 18.17
CA GLU A 16 -17.80 30.29 17.95
C GLU A 16 -18.43 29.21 17.05
N GLU A 17 -18.06 29.20 15.77
CA GLU A 17 -18.28 28.06 14.93
C GLU A 17 -17.60 26.84 15.58
N ALA A 18 -18.40 25.99 16.18
CA ALA A 18 -17.97 24.69 16.67
C ALA A 18 -17.44 23.90 15.46
N SER A 19 -16.10 23.77 15.38
CA SER A 19 -15.44 22.82 14.48
C SER A 19 -16.02 21.44 14.73
N THR A 20 -16.85 20.96 13.81
CA THR A 20 -17.37 19.60 13.83
C THR A 20 -16.15 18.66 13.83
N PRO A 21 -16.02 17.72 14.78
CA PRO A 21 -14.96 16.73 14.69
C PRO A 21 -15.19 15.94 13.42
N MET A 22 -14.16 15.84 12.57
CA MET A 22 -14.18 14.98 11.39
C MET A 22 -14.53 13.57 11.86
N GLY A 23 -15.67 13.07 11.45
CA GLY A 23 -16.06 11.67 11.61
C GLY A 23 -15.08 10.76 10.86
N PRO A 24 -15.19 9.44 11.04
CA PRO A 24 -14.39 8.50 10.27
C PRO A 24 -14.56 8.86 8.78
N SER A 25 -13.42 8.98 8.06
CA SER A 25 -13.41 9.35 6.64
C SER A 25 -14.39 8.47 5.91
N ASP A 26 -15.34 9.07 5.20
CA ASP A 26 -16.23 8.30 4.33
C ASP A 26 -15.37 7.47 3.37
N PRO A 27 -15.75 6.21 3.09
CA PRO A 27 -14.98 5.37 2.18
C PRO A 27 -14.85 6.05 0.82
N ILE A 28 -13.69 5.87 0.18
CA ILE A 28 -13.42 6.44 -1.14
C ILE A 28 -14.48 5.92 -2.12
N GLN A 29 -15.46 6.78 -2.44
CA GLN A 29 -16.56 6.49 -3.37
C GLN A 29 -16.17 6.82 -4.83
N VAL A 30 -14.95 6.44 -5.22
CA VAL A 30 -14.43 6.70 -6.57
C VAL A 30 -14.70 5.48 -7.44
N ASN A 31 -15.31 5.70 -8.61
CA ASN A 31 -15.41 4.67 -9.64
C ASN A 31 -14.06 4.57 -10.37
N LEU A 32 -13.46 3.39 -10.40
CA LEU A 32 -12.20 3.13 -11.11
C LEU A 32 -12.21 3.65 -12.56
N GLU A 33 -13.34 3.59 -13.24
CA GLU A 33 -13.47 4.03 -14.66
C GLU A 33 -13.34 5.56 -14.86
N SER A 34 -13.19 6.35 -13.79
CA SER A 34 -13.16 7.81 -13.86
C SER A 34 -11.99 8.48 -13.14
N ILE A 35 -11.03 7.70 -12.61
CA ILE A 35 -9.86 8.27 -11.92
C ILE A 35 -8.85 8.88 -12.90
N THR A 36 -8.05 9.81 -12.38
CA THR A 36 -6.90 10.42 -13.07
C THR A 36 -5.63 10.15 -12.30
N VAL A 37 -4.47 10.50 -12.85
CA VAL A 37 -3.18 10.35 -12.16
C VAL A 37 -3.04 11.22 -10.90
N ASP A 38 -3.87 12.25 -10.76
CA ASP A 38 -3.90 13.13 -9.58
C ASP A 38 -4.91 12.65 -8.51
N ASP A 39 -5.57 11.52 -8.74
CA ASP A 39 -6.57 10.97 -7.83
C ASP A 39 -5.89 10.19 -6.70
N PRO A 40 -6.28 10.36 -5.43
CA PRO A 40 -5.73 9.58 -4.31
C PRO A 40 -5.81 8.06 -4.50
N LEU A 41 -6.82 7.57 -5.22
CA LEU A 41 -6.93 6.14 -5.54
C LEU A 41 -5.83 5.68 -6.51
N TYR A 42 -5.37 6.56 -7.43
CA TYR A 42 -4.23 6.23 -8.28
C TYR A 42 -2.94 6.06 -7.46
N ASP A 43 -2.69 6.94 -6.48
CA ASP A 43 -1.53 6.82 -5.58
C ASP A 43 -1.54 5.49 -4.80
N VAL A 44 -2.72 5.06 -4.37
CA VAL A 44 -2.92 3.76 -3.71
C VAL A 44 -2.58 2.59 -4.64
N LEU A 45 -3.08 2.62 -5.88
CA LEU A 45 -2.78 1.58 -6.88
C LEU A 45 -1.32 1.60 -7.30
N TYR A 46 -0.74 2.79 -7.46
CA TYR A 46 0.68 2.97 -7.78
C TYR A 46 1.56 2.39 -6.68
N THR A 47 1.29 2.72 -5.42
CA THR A 47 2.03 2.20 -4.27
C THR A 47 2.01 0.67 -4.23
N ALA A 48 0.84 0.06 -4.38
CA ALA A 48 0.72 -1.39 -4.41
C ALA A 48 1.47 -2.01 -5.60
N LEU A 49 1.39 -1.40 -6.79
CA LEU A 49 2.08 -1.90 -7.98
C LEU A 49 3.61 -1.84 -7.82
N GLN A 50 4.15 -0.76 -7.24
CA GLN A 50 5.59 -0.62 -7.04
C GLN A 50 6.11 -1.63 -6.01
N ASP A 51 5.35 -1.93 -4.96
CA ASP A 51 5.69 -2.95 -3.98
C ASP A 51 5.74 -4.35 -4.60
N GLU A 52 4.76 -4.73 -5.42
CA GLU A 52 4.76 -6.01 -6.12
C GLU A 52 5.90 -6.13 -7.15
N TYR A 53 6.24 -5.05 -7.88
CA TYR A 53 7.43 -5.03 -8.73
C TYR A 53 8.71 -5.21 -7.94
N GLN A 54 8.84 -4.53 -6.79
CA GLN A 54 10.01 -4.66 -5.92
C GLN A 54 10.14 -6.10 -5.41
N ALA A 55 9.05 -6.74 -5.00
CA ALA A 55 9.05 -8.13 -4.54
C ALA A 55 9.47 -9.08 -5.67
N GLU A 56 8.88 -8.95 -6.87
CA GLU A 56 9.26 -9.75 -8.04
C GLU A 56 10.75 -9.59 -8.38
N ALA A 57 11.26 -8.35 -8.43
CA ALA A 57 12.66 -8.06 -8.72
C ALA A 57 13.60 -8.60 -7.63
N THR A 58 13.22 -8.45 -6.35
CA THR A 58 13.98 -8.95 -5.21
C THR A 58 14.14 -10.47 -5.27
N TYR A 59 13.05 -11.19 -5.52
CA TYR A 59 13.10 -12.65 -5.59
C TYR A 59 13.76 -13.15 -6.87
N GLY A 60 13.64 -12.41 -7.97
CA GLY A 60 14.40 -12.63 -9.20
C GLY A 60 15.91 -12.51 -8.97
N SER A 61 16.36 -11.45 -8.31
CA SER A 61 17.77 -11.24 -7.97
C SER A 61 18.34 -12.34 -7.07
N ALA A 62 17.55 -12.81 -6.09
CA ALA A 62 17.97 -13.94 -5.25
C ALA A 62 18.18 -15.22 -6.08
N LEU A 63 17.31 -15.48 -7.08
CA LEU A 63 17.46 -16.65 -7.96
C LEU A 63 18.66 -16.56 -8.90
N GLU A 64 19.00 -15.36 -9.39
CA GLU A 64 20.18 -15.14 -10.24
C GLU A 64 21.46 -15.50 -9.48
N VAL A 65 21.52 -15.23 -8.20
CA VAL A 65 22.70 -15.45 -7.36
C VAL A 65 22.68 -16.84 -6.72
N CYS A 66 21.57 -17.22 -6.08
CA CYS A 66 21.47 -18.46 -5.31
C CYS A 66 21.01 -19.68 -6.15
N GLY A 67 20.67 -19.49 -7.44
CA GLY A 67 20.13 -20.53 -8.29
C GLY A 67 18.70 -20.91 -7.92
N GLU A 68 18.26 -22.11 -8.28
CA GLU A 68 16.88 -22.65 -8.09
C GLU A 68 16.50 -22.84 -6.60
N LEU A 69 16.70 -21.79 -5.80
CA LEU A 69 16.41 -21.81 -4.37
C LEU A 69 14.90 -21.74 -4.12
N ARG A 70 14.36 -22.75 -3.48
CA ARG A 70 13.02 -22.67 -2.90
C ARG A 70 13.09 -21.91 -1.56
N PRO A 71 12.20 -20.97 -1.26
CA PRO A 71 10.89 -20.69 -1.86
C PRO A 71 10.91 -19.69 -3.03
N PHE A 72 11.99 -18.96 -3.27
CA PHE A 72 12.09 -17.87 -4.26
C PHE A 72 11.56 -18.28 -5.64
N ALA A 73 11.96 -19.45 -6.17
CA ALA A 73 11.54 -19.94 -7.48
C ALA A 73 10.01 -20.10 -7.65
N ARG A 74 9.26 -20.20 -6.57
CA ARG A 74 7.79 -20.28 -6.61
C ARG A 74 7.13 -18.94 -6.33
N ILE A 75 7.71 -18.18 -5.41
CA ILE A 75 7.12 -16.91 -4.99
C ILE A 75 7.30 -15.86 -6.08
N VAL A 76 8.46 -15.76 -6.76
CA VAL A 76 8.65 -14.84 -7.89
C VAL A 76 7.56 -14.98 -8.96
N LEU A 77 7.10 -16.20 -9.23
CA LEU A 77 5.99 -16.44 -10.16
C LEU A 77 4.62 -16.01 -9.58
N ALA A 78 4.49 -15.96 -8.27
CA ALA A 78 3.31 -15.44 -7.63
C ALA A 78 3.32 -13.90 -7.69
N GLU A 79 4.46 -13.26 -7.43
CA GLU A 79 4.59 -11.80 -7.51
C GLU A 79 4.33 -11.27 -8.92
N GLY A 80 4.78 -11.94 -9.99
CA GLY A 80 4.41 -11.58 -11.36
C GLY A 80 2.89 -11.66 -11.64
N ARG A 81 2.16 -12.53 -10.93
CA ARG A 81 0.68 -12.54 -10.96
C ARG A 81 0.07 -11.42 -10.11
N HIS A 82 0.69 -11.06 -8.99
CA HIS A 82 0.29 -9.95 -8.14
C HIS A 82 0.46 -8.62 -8.89
N VAL A 83 1.62 -8.39 -9.51
CA VAL A 83 1.85 -7.26 -10.45
C VAL A 83 0.72 -7.19 -11.47
N SER A 84 0.42 -8.33 -12.13
CA SER A 84 -0.64 -8.37 -13.14
C SER A 84 -2.03 -8.08 -12.56
N ALA A 85 -2.30 -8.43 -11.31
CA ALA A 85 -3.59 -8.17 -10.67
C ALA A 85 -3.78 -6.67 -10.38
N VAL A 86 -2.75 -6.00 -9.86
CA VAL A 86 -2.79 -4.55 -9.60
C VAL A 86 -2.78 -3.76 -10.92
N ALA A 87 -1.95 -4.16 -11.90
CA ALA A 87 -1.90 -3.55 -13.22
C ALA A 87 -3.28 -3.52 -13.90
N ARG A 88 -4.07 -4.60 -13.81
CA ARG A 88 -5.43 -4.65 -14.34
C ARG A 88 -6.39 -3.65 -13.68
N LEU A 89 -6.20 -3.31 -12.42
CA LEU A 89 -7.00 -2.27 -11.78
C LEU A 89 -6.69 -0.90 -12.39
N ILE A 90 -5.42 -0.61 -12.67
CA ILE A 90 -4.99 0.62 -13.35
C ILE A 90 -5.51 0.64 -14.80
N GLU A 91 -5.36 -0.46 -15.54
CA GLU A 91 -5.88 -0.58 -16.90
C GLU A 91 -7.40 -0.37 -16.98
N LYS A 92 -8.14 -0.89 -15.99
CA LYS A 92 -9.59 -0.71 -15.89
C LYS A 92 -9.99 0.76 -15.76
N SER A 93 -9.13 1.60 -15.19
CA SER A 93 -9.35 3.06 -15.14
C SER A 93 -9.03 3.79 -16.44
N GLY A 94 -8.51 3.08 -17.45
CA GLY A 94 -8.08 3.67 -18.72
C GLY A 94 -6.71 4.36 -18.65
N LEU A 95 -6.01 4.26 -17.53
CA LEU A 95 -4.68 4.81 -17.34
C LEU A 95 -3.59 3.84 -17.81
N PRO A 96 -2.45 4.36 -18.29
CA PRO A 96 -1.31 3.51 -18.60
C PRO A 96 -0.73 2.92 -17.30
N VAL A 97 -0.34 1.65 -17.37
CA VAL A 97 0.37 0.99 -16.25
C VAL A 97 1.79 1.55 -16.19
N PRO A 98 2.18 2.17 -15.06
CA PRO A 98 3.53 2.68 -14.90
C PRO A 98 4.55 1.53 -14.82
N PRO A 99 5.78 1.72 -15.32
CA PRO A 99 6.85 0.76 -15.12
C PRO A 99 7.29 0.75 -13.64
N TRP A 100 8.10 -0.27 -13.29
CA TRP A 100 8.78 -0.28 -12.01
C TRP A 100 9.74 0.91 -11.88
N ASP A 101 9.62 1.63 -10.78
CA ASP A 101 10.53 2.69 -10.36
C ASP A 101 11.57 2.13 -9.39
N SER A 102 12.67 1.62 -9.95
CA SER A 102 13.75 1.02 -9.17
C SER A 102 14.55 2.02 -8.33
N GLU A 103 14.39 3.33 -8.54
CA GLU A 103 15.01 4.37 -7.70
C GLU A 103 14.18 4.61 -6.45
N ALA A 104 12.86 4.64 -6.57
CA ALA A 104 11.94 4.80 -5.44
C ALA A 104 11.74 3.50 -4.65
N SER A 105 11.77 2.34 -5.32
CA SER A 105 11.58 1.02 -4.73
C SER A 105 12.74 0.08 -5.10
N PRO A 106 13.95 0.28 -4.55
CA PRO A 106 15.13 -0.50 -4.88
C PRO A 106 15.05 -1.92 -4.30
N ILE A 107 15.77 -2.87 -4.90
CA ILE A 107 15.99 -4.20 -4.31
C ILE A 107 16.68 -4.02 -2.95
N PRO A 108 16.13 -4.61 -1.86
CA PRO A 108 16.55 -4.27 -0.49
C PRO A 108 17.90 -4.87 -0.07
N ALA A 109 18.47 -5.81 -0.84
CA ALA A 109 19.71 -6.50 -0.49
C ALA A 109 20.52 -6.91 -1.72
N ASP A 110 21.83 -6.97 -1.56
CA ASP A 110 22.73 -7.68 -2.47
C ASP A 110 22.84 -9.14 -2.03
N PHE A 111 22.28 -10.04 -2.82
CA PHE A 111 22.22 -11.46 -2.50
C PHE A 111 23.58 -12.18 -2.73
N SER A 112 24.56 -11.55 -3.39
CA SER A 112 25.84 -12.18 -3.71
C SER A 112 26.68 -12.54 -2.48
N GLU A 113 26.45 -11.86 -1.36
CA GLU A 113 27.20 -12.03 -0.12
C GLU A 113 26.37 -12.73 0.99
N LEU A 114 25.14 -13.18 0.66
CA LEU A 114 24.23 -13.76 1.66
C LEU A 114 24.29 -15.28 1.67
N GLU A 115 24.30 -15.84 2.86
CA GLU A 115 23.95 -17.25 3.06
C GLU A 115 22.46 -17.50 2.81
N VAL A 116 22.09 -18.74 2.52
CA VAL A 116 20.69 -19.10 2.18
C VAL A 116 19.70 -18.64 3.25
N ALA A 117 20.04 -18.85 4.53
CA ALA A 117 19.17 -18.44 5.64
C ALA A 117 18.95 -16.92 5.69
N ASP A 118 20.01 -16.15 5.45
CA ASP A 118 19.95 -14.68 5.44
C ASP A 118 19.15 -14.19 4.21
N ALA A 119 19.32 -14.80 3.05
CA ALA A 119 18.51 -14.52 1.88
C ALA A 119 17.01 -14.79 2.16
N CYS A 120 16.69 -15.91 2.83
CA CYS A 120 15.34 -16.23 3.25
C CYS A 120 14.79 -15.22 4.27
N ALA A 121 15.63 -14.69 5.17
CA ALA A 121 15.25 -13.66 6.12
C ALA A 121 14.91 -12.33 5.41
N VAL A 122 15.61 -11.97 4.35
CA VAL A 122 15.26 -10.82 3.49
C VAL A 122 13.87 -11.02 2.87
N GLY A 123 13.61 -12.18 2.27
CA GLY A 123 12.29 -12.49 1.72
C GLY A 123 11.19 -12.47 2.79
N TYR A 124 11.44 -13.03 3.97
CA TYR A 124 10.49 -13.02 5.07
C TYR A 124 10.13 -11.60 5.53
N GLN A 125 11.14 -10.71 5.61
CA GLN A 125 10.92 -9.31 5.98
C GLN A 125 10.12 -8.56 4.89
N ALA A 126 10.44 -8.79 3.62
CA ALA A 126 9.70 -8.19 2.51
C ALA A 126 8.20 -8.54 2.56
N GLU A 127 7.87 -9.80 2.91
CA GLU A 127 6.45 -10.19 3.06
C GLU A 127 5.78 -9.55 4.29
N ILE A 128 6.51 -9.28 5.37
CA ILE A 128 5.98 -8.51 6.52
C ILE A 128 5.65 -7.09 6.10
N ASP A 129 6.54 -6.47 5.34
CA ASP A 129 6.39 -5.08 4.88
C ASP A 129 5.21 -4.98 3.90
N ASN A 130 5.09 -5.93 2.96
CA ASN A 130 3.96 -6.05 2.03
C ASN A 130 2.62 -6.18 2.78
N VAL A 131 2.51 -7.10 3.75
CA VAL A 131 1.29 -7.25 4.58
C VAL A 131 0.94 -5.95 5.30
N THR A 132 1.93 -5.25 5.82
CA THR A 132 1.76 -3.97 6.54
C THR A 132 1.30 -2.87 5.59
N MET A 133 1.89 -2.78 4.41
CA MET A 133 1.51 -1.85 3.36
C MET A 133 0.04 -2.07 2.96
N TYR A 134 -0.36 -3.31 2.62
CA TYR A 134 -1.75 -3.60 2.26
C TYR A 134 -2.73 -3.31 3.40
N ALA A 135 -2.38 -3.61 4.65
CA ALA A 135 -3.22 -3.27 5.79
C ALA A 135 -3.47 -1.75 5.88
N GLY A 136 -2.44 -0.94 5.65
CA GLY A 136 -2.54 0.52 5.60
C GLY A 136 -3.42 1.01 4.45
N LEU A 137 -3.23 0.47 3.25
CA LEU A 137 -4.01 0.86 2.07
C LEU A 137 -5.49 0.47 2.20
N ILE A 138 -5.79 -0.72 2.72
CA ILE A 138 -7.18 -1.18 2.92
C ILE A 138 -7.89 -0.33 3.98
N ALA A 139 -7.19 0.09 5.04
CA ALA A 139 -7.76 0.90 6.11
C ALA A 139 -8.29 2.29 5.68
N ILE A 140 -7.90 2.76 4.49
CA ILE A 140 -8.37 4.05 3.94
C ILE A 140 -9.84 3.95 3.50
N GLY A 141 -10.37 2.73 3.27
CA GLY A 141 -11.71 2.49 2.72
C GLY A 141 -11.71 2.58 1.19
N LEU A 142 -11.46 1.46 0.54
CA LEU A 142 -11.29 1.34 -0.91
C LEU A 142 -12.60 0.92 -1.61
N PRO A 143 -12.73 1.16 -2.93
CA PRO A 143 -13.76 0.52 -3.73
C PRO A 143 -13.71 -1.01 -3.60
N ALA A 144 -14.85 -1.67 -3.55
CA ALA A 144 -14.96 -3.09 -3.20
C ALA A 144 -14.15 -4.03 -4.11
N ASP A 145 -13.98 -3.70 -5.39
CA ASP A 145 -13.18 -4.47 -6.34
C ASP A 145 -11.67 -4.31 -6.07
N VAL A 146 -11.20 -3.12 -5.72
CA VAL A 146 -9.82 -2.86 -5.30
C VAL A 146 -9.52 -3.55 -3.97
N GLU A 147 -10.39 -3.36 -2.97
CA GLU A 147 -10.26 -3.99 -1.65
C GLU A 147 -10.19 -5.51 -1.76
N SER A 148 -11.04 -6.12 -2.57
CA SER A 148 -11.06 -7.57 -2.78
C SER A 148 -9.74 -8.09 -3.36
N VAL A 149 -9.14 -7.38 -4.31
CA VAL A 149 -7.82 -7.73 -4.86
C VAL A 149 -6.76 -7.58 -3.77
N PHE A 150 -6.70 -6.46 -3.07
CA PHE A 150 -5.69 -6.18 -2.04
C PHE A 150 -5.76 -7.17 -0.88
N LEU A 151 -6.95 -7.54 -0.42
CA LEU A 151 -7.12 -8.59 0.58
C LEU A 151 -6.61 -9.96 0.10
N SER A 152 -6.77 -10.27 -1.19
CA SER A 152 -6.26 -11.52 -1.76
C SER A 152 -4.73 -11.54 -1.79
N LEU A 153 -4.09 -10.42 -2.17
CA LEU A 153 -2.64 -10.27 -2.23
C LEU A 153 -2.05 -10.30 -0.83
N GLN A 154 -2.60 -9.51 0.10
CA GLN A 154 -2.20 -9.54 1.51
C GLN A 154 -2.25 -10.94 2.13
N ASN A 155 -3.33 -11.68 1.86
CA ASN A 155 -3.47 -13.05 2.35
C ASN A 155 -2.43 -14.01 1.73
N ALA A 156 -2.03 -13.82 0.47
CA ALA A 156 -0.99 -14.63 -0.16
C ALA A 156 0.34 -14.43 0.56
N SER A 157 0.73 -13.19 0.83
CA SER A 157 1.94 -12.84 1.58
C SER A 157 1.88 -13.34 3.02
N GLU A 158 0.77 -13.08 3.74
CA GLU A 158 0.63 -13.47 5.16
C GLU A 158 0.63 -14.98 5.38
N LEU A 159 -0.15 -15.71 4.59
CA LEU A 159 -0.44 -17.11 4.87
C LEU A 159 0.48 -18.09 4.11
N ASN A 160 1.02 -17.67 2.96
CA ASN A 160 1.77 -18.56 2.08
C ASN A 160 3.26 -18.19 1.99
N HIS A 161 3.56 -16.93 1.62
CA HIS A 161 4.93 -16.52 1.32
C HIS A 161 5.78 -16.44 2.59
N LYS A 162 5.32 -15.74 3.63
CA LYS A 162 5.97 -15.72 4.94
C LYS A 162 6.22 -17.13 5.48
N ALA A 163 5.21 -18.01 5.41
CA ALA A 163 5.36 -19.39 5.86
C ALA A 163 6.35 -20.19 5.02
N ALA A 164 6.54 -19.85 3.74
CA ALA A 164 7.52 -20.49 2.88
C ALA A 164 8.94 -20.02 3.22
N PHE A 165 9.16 -18.72 3.41
CA PHE A 165 10.45 -18.14 3.81
C PHE A 165 10.87 -18.58 5.19
N SER A 166 9.97 -18.62 6.18
CA SER A 166 10.29 -19.06 7.55
C SER A 166 10.81 -20.50 7.65
N ARG A 167 10.60 -21.33 6.62
CA ARG A 167 11.09 -22.71 6.58
C ARG A 167 12.51 -22.87 6.05
N CYS A 168 13.09 -21.82 5.49
CA CYS A 168 14.45 -21.84 4.95
C CYS A 168 15.42 -20.93 5.74
N MET A 169 14.93 -20.27 6.78
CA MET A 169 15.73 -19.56 7.79
C MET A 169 16.28 -20.52 8.88
#